data_b1a5eac3af9a53d1e9509c06dc9d7982
#
_entry.id   b1a5eac3af9a53d1e9509c06dc9d7982
#
_cell.length_a   1.000
_cell.length_b   1.000
_cell.length_c   1.000
_cell.angle_alpha   90.00
_cell.angle_beta   90.00
_cell.angle_gamma   90.00
#
_symmetry.space_group_name_H-M   'P 1'
#
loop_
_entity.id
_entity.type
_entity.pdbx_description
1 polymer ?
#
loop_
_entity_poly.entity_id
_entity_poly.type
_entity_poly.pdbx_seq_one_letter_code
_entity_poly.pdbx_strand_id
1 'polypeptide(L)'
;MFIRNIDAIPVVSYEDAVSMGIPFIVAVRNEKAGEVVSRLKNDRKEFYAGLDKLLVDELHLMSRIDYEREICAISHIDSMDQYFEIAESEGALDFFWADGGICRELFGRLDLQNTVELACGRGRHVPRYINDAGHITLVDILEKNIDLCRMRFSGADKISYVVNNGYDLSVLPDDHYTSLFTYDSMVHFELLDISNYLKETYRILRPGGKALFHHSNNDSDYKASYDDAVESRSFMSKSIFAYLAYRAGFEIEEQRIVDWVEPEIDCLTLVVKR
;
A
#
# COMPACT_ATOMS: atom_id res chain seq x y z
N MET A 1 -16.16 3.07 4.32
CA MET A 1 -17.08 4.15 4.78
C MET A 1 -16.24 5.14 5.55
N PHE A 2 -15.68 6.11 4.85
CA PHE A 2 -14.91 7.18 5.51
C PHE A 2 -15.72 7.73 6.67
N ILE A 3 -15.13 7.86 7.85
CA ILE A 3 -15.62 8.74 8.89
C ILE A 3 -15.48 10.18 8.36
N ARG A 4 -16.25 10.53 7.31
CA ARG A 4 -16.43 11.91 6.85
C ARG A 4 -17.23 12.75 7.83
N ASN A 5 -17.61 12.18 8.98
CA ASN A 5 -18.29 12.89 10.06
C ASN A 5 -17.48 12.83 11.37
N ILE A 6 -16.20 13.17 11.28
CA ILE A 6 -15.53 13.79 12.44
C ILE A 6 -16.23 15.11 12.81
N ASP A 7 -17.03 15.68 11.93
CA ASP A 7 -17.88 16.84 12.19
C ASP A 7 -18.85 16.68 13.38
N ALA A 8 -19.09 15.45 13.85
CA ALA A 8 -19.89 15.19 15.05
C ALA A 8 -19.06 15.06 16.35
N ILE A 9 -17.72 14.98 16.26
CA ILE A 9 -16.86 14.98 17.43
C ILE A 9 -16.36 16.41 17.59
N PRO A 10 -16.81 17.15 18.62
CA PRO A 10 -16.37 18.52 18.81
C PRO A 10 -14.85 18.52 19.08
N VAL A 11 -14.10 19.15 18.20
CA VAL A 11 -12.69 19.46 18.47
C VAL A 11 -12.68 20.60 19.47
N VAL A 12 -12.41 20.27 20.71
CA VAL A 12 -12.35 21.24 21.83
C VAL A 12 -10.90 21.44 22.27
N SER A 13 -10.62 22.57 22.93
CA SER A 13 -9.30 22.77 23.53
C SER A 13 -9.07 21.75 24.66
N TYR A 14 -7.80 21.56 25.03
CA TYR A 14 -7.46 20.71 26.18
C TYR A 14 -8.18 21.17 27.45
N GLU A 15 -8.20 22.47 27.69
CA GLU A 15 -8.83 23.10 28.86
C GLU A 15 -10.35 22.87 28.89
N ASP A 16 -11.00 22.99 27.73
CA ASP A 16 -12.44 22.74 27.61
C ASP A 16 -12.77 21.26 27.86
N ALA A 17 -12.01 20.35 27.24
CA ALA A 17 -12.21 18.91 27.45
C ALA A 17 -12.01 18.51 28.93
N VAL A 18 -11.00 19.08 29.60
CA VAL A 18 -10.82 18.91 31.07
C VAL A 18 -12.03 19.36 31.84
N SER A 19 -12.60 20.51 31.49
CA SER A 19 -13.79 21.07 32.18
C SER A 19 -15.05 20.22 31.97
N MET A 20 -15.15 19.55 30.82
CA MET A 20 -16.29 18.69 30.47
C MET A 20 -16.21 17.30 31.14
N GLY A 21 -15.07 16.91 31.70
CA GLY A 21 -14.88 15.61 32.33
C GLY A 21 -14.94 14.42 31.35
N ILE A 22 -14.69 14.65 30.07
CA ILE A 22 -14.72 13.59 29.03
C ILE A 22 -13.34 12.95 28.85
N PRO A 23 -13.26 11.66 28.49
CA PRO A 23 -12.01 11.01 28.15
C PRO A 23 -11.35 11.67 26.93
N PHE A 24 -10.02 11.68 26.92
CA PHE A 24 -9.24 12.21 25.82
C PHE A 24 -8.92 11.15 24.80
N ILE A 25 -8.99 11.53 23.52
CA ILE A 25 -8.45 10.74 22.42
C ILE A 25 -7.12 11.37 22.00
N VAL A 26 -6.04 10.63 22.09
CA VAL A 26 -4.72 11.08 21.62
C VAL A 26 -4.58 10.73 20.14
N ALA A 27 -4.96 11.66 19.28
CA ALA A 27 -4.88 11.54 17.82
C ALA A 27 -3.81 12.50 17.27
N VAL A 28 -2.57 12.34 17.71
CA VAL A 28 -1.43 13.14 17.25
C VAL A 28 -0.35 12.24 16.67
N ARG A 29 0.40 12.77 15.69
CA ARG A 29 1.53 12.04 15.10
C ARG A 29 2.55 11.63 16.17
N ASN A 30 3.18 10.48 15.98
CA ASN A 30 4.09 9.83 16.93
C ASN A 30 5.11 10.76 17.61
N GLU A 31 5.66 11.73 16.90
CA GLU A 31 6.64 12.69 17.44
C GLU A 31 6.12 13.52 18.63
N LYS A 32 4.81 13.79 18.67
CA LYS A 32 4.16 14.57 19.75
C LYS A 32 3.28 13.73 20.68
N ALA A 33 2.99 12.49 20.30
CA ALA A 33 2.11 11.62 21.08
C ALA A 33 2.66 11.39 22.48
N GLY A 34 3.97 11.15 22.61
CA GLY A 34 4.63 10.95 23.90
C GLY A 34 4.50 12.12 24.87
N GLU A 35 4.59 13.37 24.37
CA GLU A 35 4.42 14.56 25.18
C GLU A 35 2.97 14.72 25.68
N VAL A 36 2.00 14.49 24.79
CA VAL A 36 0.56 14.56 25.12
C VAL A 36 0.17 13.47 26.12
N VAL A 37 0.59 12.22 25.88
CA VAL A 37 0.35 11.09 26.77
C VAL A 37 0.98 11.34 28.14
N SER A 38 2.20 11.85 28.20
CA SER A 38 2.88 12.18 29.46
C SER A 38 2.13 13.27 30.23
N ARG A 39 1.65 14.30 29.54
CA ARG A 39 0.82 15.36 30.16
C ARG A 39 -0.48 14.81 30.72
N LEU A 40 -1.23 14.00 29.94
CA LEU A 40 -2.48 13.39 30.38
C LEU A 40 -2.29 12.46 31.59
N LYS A 41 -1.21 11.67 31.60
CA LYS A 41 -0.84 10.83 32.76
C LYS A 41 -0.56 11.64 33.99
N ASN A 42 0.20 12.73 33.84
CA ASN A 42 0.52 13.63 34.96
C ASN A 42 -0.75 14.29 35.53
N ASP A 43 -1.68 14.67 34.66
CA ASP A 43 -2.94 15.28 35.05
C ASP A 43 -3.98 14.25 35.50
N ARG A 44 -3.62 12.94 35.53
CA ARG A 44 -4.52 11.81 35.92
C ARG A 44 -5.82 11.78 35.14
N LYS A 45 -5.77 12.09 33.83
CA LYS A 45 -6.92 12.06 32.94
C LYS A 45 -7.07 10.69 32.29
N GLU A 46 -8.31 10.25 32.10
CA GLU A 46 -8.61 9.11 31.26
C GLU A 46 -8.38 9.49 29.80
N PHE A 47 -7.67 8.63 29.06
CA PHE A 47 -7.40 8.83 27.65
C PHE A 47 -7.21 7.49 26.93
N TYR A 48 -7.44 7.50 25.63
CA TYR A 48 -7.14 6.37 24.77
C TYR A 48 -5.82 6.66 24.05
N ALA A 49 -4.81 5.84 24.27
CA ALA A 49 -3.55 5.89 23.56
C ALA A 49 -3.66 4.97 22.34
N GLY A 50 -3.86 5.59 21.18
CA GLY A 50 -4.05 4.91 19.91
C GLY A 50 -5.52 4.93 19.46
N LEU A 51 -5.70 5.30 18.20
CA LEU A 51 -7.02 5.30 17.55
C LEU A 51 -7.54 3.88 17.34
N ASP A 52 -6.63 2.92 17.11
CA ASP A 52 -6.95 1.50 16.93
C ASP A 52 -7.72 0.96 18.14
N LYS A 53 -7.19 1.17 19.35
CA LYS A 53 -7.82 0.72 20.56
C LYS A 53 -9.23 1.30 20.70
N LEU A 54 -9.41 2.57 20.41
CA LEU A 54 -10.72 3.20 20.48
C LEU A 54 -11.66 2.71 19.39
N LEU A 55 -11.25 2.79 18.13
CA LEU A 55 -12.14 2.54 16.98
C LEU A 55 -12.44 1.05 16.79
N VAL A 56 -11.46 0.20 17.04
CA VAL A 56 -11.57 -1.25 16.83
C VAL A 56 -12.03 -1.96 18.09
N ASP A 57 -11.30 -1.77 19.20
CA ASP A 57 -11.47 -2.61 20.40
C ASP A 57 -12.62 -2.14 21.27
N GLU A 58 -12.83 -0.83 21.42
CA GLU A 58 -13.83 -0.27 22.34
C GLU A 58 -15.16 0.08 21.66
N LEU A 59 -15.10 0.80 20.55
CA LEU A 59 -16.29 1.27 19.85
C LEU A 59 -16.78 0.33 18.75
N HIS A 60 -15.96 -0.63 18.32
CA HIS A 60 -16.27 -1.58 17.23
C HIS A 60 -16.80 -0.89 15.95
N LEU A 61 -16.27 0.31 15.64
CA LEU A 61 -16.69 1.10 14.48
C LEU A 61 -16.06 0.65 13.17
N MET A 62 -14.94 -0.05 13.25
CA MET A 62 -14.25 -0.62 12.09
C MET A 62 -13.55 -1.92 12.47
N SER A 63 -13.23 -2.73 11.47
CA SER A 63 -12.39 -3.90 11.67
C SER A 63 -10.91 -3.49 11.80
N ARG A 64 -10.08 -4.38 12.34
CA ARG A 64 -8.63 -4.14 12.40
C ARG A 64 -8.02 -3.99 10.99
N ILE A 65 -8.49 -4.76 10.04
CA ILE A 65 -8.03 -4.68 8.64
C ILE A 65 -8.35 -3.31 8.04
N ASP A 66 -9.55 -2.81 8.23
CA ASP A 66 -9.94 -1.48 7.74
C ASP A 66 -9.13 -0.39 8.45
N TYR A 67 -8.83 -0.56 9.73
CA TYR A 67 -7.98 0.37 10.48
C TYR A 67 -6.56 0.42 9.89
N GLU A 68 -5.91 -0.73 9.70
CA GLU A 68 -4.56 -0.80 9.13
C GLU A 68 -4.52 -0.21 7.72
N ARG A 69 -5.53 -0.50 6.89
CA ARG A 69 -5.62 0.05 5.53
C ARG A 69 -5.86 1.55 5.51
N GLU A 70 -6.88 2.04 6.22
CA GLU A 70 -7.35 3.42 6.08
C GLU A 70 -6.57 4.41 6.95
N ILE A 71 -6.29 4.04 8.19
CA ILE A 71 -5.66 4.94 9.15
C ILE A 71 -4.13 4.87 9.04
N CYS A 72 -3.56 3.68 9.02
CA CYS A 72 -2.11 3.53 8.96
C CYS A 72 -1.58 3.78 7.55
N ALA A 73 -1.97 2.95 6.57
CA ALA A 73 -1.41 3.02 5.24
C ALA A 73 -1.77 4.32 4.49
N ILE A 74 -3.07 4.69 4.46
CA ILE A 74 -3.51 5.89 3.72
C ILE A 74 -2.99 7.16 4.38
N SER A 75 -3.11 7.28 5.70
CA SER A 75 -2.61 8.47 6.41
C SER A 75 -1.10 8.64 6.28
N HIS A 76 -0.36 7.53 6.29
CA HIS A 76 1.08 7.53 6.08
C HIS A 76 1.43 8.07 4.69
N ILE A 77 0.86 7.48 3.64
CA ILE A 77 1.14 7.86 2.25
C ILE A 77 0.75 9.32 1.98
N ASP A 78 -0.41 9.78 2.46
CA ASP A 78 -0.86 11.17 2.24
C ASP A 78 0.05 12.19 2.91
N SER A 79 0.77 11.80 3.95
CA SER A 79 1.70 12.65 4.69
C SER A 79 3.12 12.72 4.14
N MET A 80 3.46 11.93 3.10
CA MET A 80 4.85 11.65 2.69
C MET A 80 5.30 12.42 1.43
N ASP A 81 4.94 13.68 1.26
CA ASP A 81 5.38 14.45 0.08
C ASP A 81 6.90 14.40 -0.15
N GLN A 82 7.69 14.53 0.91
CA GLN A 82 9.15 14.45 0.84
C GLN A 82 9.66 13.06 0.42
N TYR A 83 8.98 11.98 0.83
CA TYR A 83 9.32 10.63 0.39
C TYR A 83 9.21 10.49 -1.13
N PHE A 84 8.13 10.97 -1.74
CA PHE A 84 7.97 10.89 -3.19
C PHE A 84 9.09 11.60 -3.95
N GLU A 85 9.59 12.72 -3.44
CA GLU A 85 10.73 13.43 -4.03
C GLU A 85 12.01 12.59 -3.96
N ILE A 86 12.29 11.98 -2.79
CA ILE A 86 13.45 11.10 -2.61
C ILE A 86 13.32 9.83 -3.46
N ALA A 87 12.14 9.22 -3.50
CA ALA A 87 11.87 7.98 -4.23
C ALA A 87 11.98 8.13 -5.76
N GLU A 88 11.91 9.35 -6.28
CA GLU A 88 12.14 9.65 -7.70
C GLU A 88 13.61 9.91 -8.04
N SER A 89 14.51 9.93 -7.06
CA SER A 89 15.94 10.09 -7.31
C SER A 89 16.51 8.89 -8.10
N GLU A 90 17.52 9.13 -8.92
CA GLU A 90 18.14 8.05 -9.72
C GLU A 90 18.63 6.89 -8.82
N GLY A 91 19.23 7.18 -7.67
CA GLY A 91 19.70 6.14 -6.75
C GLY A 91 18.58 5.27 -6.17
N ALA A 92 17.41 5.85 -5.87
CA ALA A 92 16.24 5.08 -5.42
C ALA A 92 15.63 4.26 -6.55
N LEU A 93 15.62 4.80 -7.78
CA LEU A 93 15.11 4.09 -8.97
C LEU A 93 16.04 2.97 -9.43
N ASP A 94 17.34 3.07 -9.20
CA ASP A 94 18.32 2.06 -9.63
C ASP A 94 18.05 0.71 -8.97
N PHE A 95 17.49 0.65 -7.76
CA PHE A 95 17.10 -0.61 -7.14
C PHE A 95 16.18 -1.44 -8.05
N PHE A 96 15.22 -0.79 -8.71
CA PHE A 96 14.26 -1.46 -9.61
C PHE A 96 14.75 -1.55 -11.05
N TRP A 97 15.54 -0.57 -11.51
CA TRP A 97 15.80 -0.36 -12.95
C TRP A 97 17.26 -0.51 -13.36
N ALA A 98 18.19 -0.78 -12.44
CA ALA A 98 19.59 -1.02 -12.79
C ALA A 98 19.74 -2.22 -13.73
N ASP A 99 20.65 -2.11 -14.69
CA ASP A 99 20.99 -3.21 -15.60
C ASP A 99 21.52 -4.42 -14.82
N GLY A 100 20.94 -5.60 -15.10
CA GLY A 100 21.28 -6.82 -14.39
C GLY A 100 20.66 -6.96 -13.00
N GLY A 101 19.86 -5.97 -12.55
CA GLY A 101 19.08 -6.05 -11.30
C GLY A 101 17.92 -7.05 -11.42
N ILE A 102 17.62 -7.73 -10.29
CA ILE A 102 16.58 -8.77 -10.22
C ILE A 102 15.20 -8.20 -10.60
N CYS A 103 14.86 -7.00 -10.13
CA CYS A 103 13.57 -6.38 -10.41
C CYS A 103 13.40 -6.14 -11.91
N ARG A 104 14.41 -5.58 -12.57
CA ARG A 104 14.39 -5.33 -14.01
C ARG A 104 14.37 -6.62 -14.84
N GLU A 105 15.11 -7.65 -14.41
CA GLU A 105 15.10 -8.96 -15.06
C GLU A 105 13.69 -9.55 -15.08
N LEU A 106 13.03 -9.59 -13.92
CA LEU A 106 11.67 -10.13 -13.78
C LEU A 106 10.64 -9.27 -14.50
N PHE A 107 10.76 -7.94 -14.43
CA PHE A 107 9.90 -7.01 -15.16
C PHE A 107 9.99 -7.21 -16.67
N GLY A 108 11.19 -7.46 -17.21
CA GLY A 108 11.41 -7.72 -18.65
C GLY A 108 10.70 -8.99 -19.17
N ARG A 109 10.11 -9.80 -18.30
CA ARG A 109 9.31 -10.99 -18.67
C ARG A 109 7.81 -10.70 -18.76
N LEU A 110 7.39 -9.47 -18.49
CA LEU A 110 6.01 -9.03 -18.62
C LEU A 110 5.70 -8.64 -20.08
N ASP A 111 4.50 -8.96 -20.53
CA ASP A 111 3.94 -8.43 -21.76
C ASP A 111 3.30 -7.07 -21.47
N LEU A 112 3.88 -6.01 -21.99
CA LEU A 112 3.45 -4.63 -21.73
C LEU A 112 2.42 -4.11 -22.75
N GLN A 113 1.78 -4.99 -23.56
CA GLN A 113 0.79 -4.54 -24.54
C GLN A 113 -0.41 -3.86 -23.87
N ASN A 114 -0.83 -4.36 -22.70
CA ASN A 114 -1.88 -3.73 -21.89
C ASN A 114 -1.59 -4.03 -20.41
N THR A 115 -0.89 -3.12 -19.74
CA THR A 115 -0.33 -3.33 -18.39
C THR A 115 -1.01 -2.49 -17.34
N VAL A 116 -1.10 -3.02 -16.13
CA VAL A 116 -1.55 -2.31 -14.93
C VAL A 116 -0.34 -2.05 -14.02
N GLU A 117 -0.13 -0.81 -13.61
CA GLU A 117 0.73 -0.46 -12.48
C GLU A 117 -0.15 -0.22 -11.25
N LEU A 118 -0.13 -1.15 -10.30
CA LEU A 118 -0.90 -1.08 -9.06
C LEU A 118 -0.13 -0.32 -7.99
N ALA A 119 -0.80 0.60 -7.31
CA ALA A 119 -0.24 1.53 -6.34
C ALA A 119 0.90 2.37 -6.98
N CYS A 120 0.55 2.99 -8.10
CA CYS A 120 1.50 3.71 -8.95
C CYS A 120 2.09 4.97 -8.29
N GLY A 121 1.53 5.43 -7.16
CA GLY A 121 1.93 6.68 -6.54
C GLY A 121 1.84 7.84 -7.52
N ARG A 122 2.91 8.60 -7.65
CA ARG A 122 3.03 9.73 -8.60
C ARG A 122 3.59 9.31 -9.96
N GLY A 123 3.58 8.00 -10.28
CA GLY A 123 4.01 7.47 -11.58
C GLY A 123 5.52 7.50 -11.81
N ARG A 124 6.33 7.32 -10.76
CA ARG A 124 7.81 7.38 -10.84
C ARG A 124 8.41 6.35 -11.81
N HIS A 125 7.77 5.20 -11.98
CA HIS A 125 8.25 4.13 -12.84
C HIS A 125 7.86 4.30 -14.30
N VAL A 126 6.76 4.99 -14.60
CA VAL A 126 6.21 5.16 -15.97
C VAL A 126 7.25 5.59 -16.99
N PRO A 127 8.14 6.58 -16.74
CA PRO A 127 9.15 6.98 -17.71
C PRO A 127 10.10 5.87 -18.14
N ARG A 128 10.24 4.81 -17.33
CA ARG A 128 11.17 3.70 -17.60
C ARG A 128 10.62 2.66 -18.57
N TYR A 129 9.29 2.60 -18.75
CA TYR A 129 8.66 1.58 -19.59
C TYR A 129 7.58 2.10 -20.54
N ILE A 130 7.23 3.37 -20.48
CA ILE A 130 6.16 3.95 -21.31
C ILE A 130 6.41 3.74 -22.80
N ASN A 131 7.66 3.79 -23.27
CA ASN A 131 7.98 3.63 -24.69
C ASN A 131 7.72 2.19 -25.19
N ASP A 132 7.85 1.20 -24.31
CA ASP A 132 7.68 -0.22 -24.62
C ASP A 132 6.23 -0.70 -24.41
N ALA A 133 5.41 0.08 -23.70
CA ALA A 133 4.03 -0.27 -23.41
C ALA A 133 3.08 0.11 -24.54
N GLY A 134 2.10 -0.76 -24.83
CA GLY A 134 0.98 -0.46 -25.72
C GLY A 134 -0.07 0.43 -25.03
N HIS A 135 -0.53 -0.01 -23.87
CA HIS A 135 -1.44 0.76 -22.99
C HIS A 135 -1.07 0.54 -21.51
N ILE A 136 -1.20 1.58 -20.71
CA ILE A 136 -0.90 1.58 -19.27
C ILE A 136 -2.14 2.01 -18.50
N THR A 137 -2.53 1.25 -17.48
CA THR A 137 -3.52 1.65 -16.51
C THR A 137 -2.84 1.90 -15.16
N LEU A 138 -2.82 3.14 -14.73
CA LEU A 138 -2.27 3.55 -13.43
C LEU A 138 -3.37 3.48 -12.39
N VAL A 139 -3.15 2.70 -11.34
CA VAL A 139 -4.11 2.47 -10.24
C VAL A 139 -3.48 2.92 -8.93
N ASP A 140 -4.16 3.77 -8.19
CA ASP A 140 -3.75 4.20 -6.85
C ASP A 140 -4.98 4.41 -5.96
N ILE A 141 -4.80 4.33 -4.65
CA ILE A 141 -5.85 4.57 -3.67
C ILE A 141 -6.10 6.08 -3.46
N LEU A 142 -5.08 6.91 -3.65
CA LEU A 142 -5.17 8.36 -3.46
C LEU A 142 -5.51 9.07 -4.77
N GLU A 143 -6.67 9.73 -4.80
CA GLU A 143 -7.05 10.59 -5.92
C GLU A 143 -5.99 11.67 -6.21
N LYS A 144 -5.35 12.24 -5.17
CA LYS A 144 -4.23 13.19 -5.29
C LYS A 144 -3.09 12.65 -6.15
N ASN A 145 -2.69 11.39 -5.95
CA ASN A 145 -1.62 10.75 -6.73
C ASN A 145 -2.03 10.58 -8.19
N ILE A 146 -3.26 10.13 -8.41
CA ILE A 146 -3.82 9.97 -9.76
C ILE A 146 -3.93 11.31 -10.50
N ASP A 147 -4.31 12.38 -9.82
CA ASP A 147 -4.36 13.74 -10.41
C ASP A 147 -2.96 14.24 -10.79
N LEU A 148 -1.95 13.97 -9.95
CA LEU A 148 -0.57 14.27 -10.27
C LEU A 148 -0.09 13.47 -11.51
N CYS A 149 -0.45 12.19 -11.61
CA CYS A 149 -0.17 11.38 -12.80
C CYS A 149 -0.84 11.95 -14.07
N ARG A 150 -2.12 12.38 -13.99
CA ARG A 150 -2.81 13.02 -15.11
C ARG A 150 -2.11 14.28 -15.59
N MET A 151 -1.64 15.12 -14.66
CA MET A 151 -0.86 16.32 -15.01
C MET A 151 0.49 15.97 -15.61
N ARG A 152 1.23 15.04 -15.00
CA ARG A 152 2.56 14.61 -15.41
C ARG A 152 2.59 14.01 -16.81
N PHE A 153 1.58 13.23 -17.17
CA PHE A 153 1.48 12.50 -18.42
C PHE A 153 0.36 13.02 -19.33
N SER A 154 0.02 14.30 -19.24
CA SER A 154 -1.11 14.93 -19.94
C SER A 154 -1.09 14.82 -21.48
N GLY A 155 0.03 14.47 -22.08
CA GLY A 155 0.15 14.25 -23.53
C GLY A 155 0.21 12.77 -23.96
N ALA A 156 0.00 11.83 -23.03
CA ALA A 156 0.16 10.40 -23.31
C ALA A 156 -1.20 9.70 -23.45
N ASP A 157 -1.70 9.59 -24.69
CA ASP A 157 -3.01 9.00 -25.01
C ASP A 157 -3.15 7.51 -24.59
N LYS A 158 -2.04 6.84 -24.31
CA LYS A 158 -2.02 5.43 -23.93
C LYS A 158 -2.04 5.17 -22.43
N ILE A 159 -2.35 6.18 -21.61
CA ILE A 159 -2.43 6.03 -20.15
C ILE A 159 -3.87 6.24 -19.67
N SER A 160 -4.40 5.26 -18.95
CA SER A 160 -5.64 5.36 -18.19
C SER A 160 -5.35 5.52 -16.69
N TYR A 161 -6.25 6.18 -15.98
CA TYR A 161 -6.08 6.57 -14.58
C TYR A 161 -7.27 6.11 -13.75
N VAL A 162 -7.01 5.35 -12.70
CA VAL A 162 -8.03 4.72 -11.87
C VAL A 162 -7.73 4.96 -10.39
N VAL A 163 -8.72 5.43 -9.65
CA VAL A 163 -8.70 5.44 -8.18
C VAL A 163 -9.42 4.19 -7.71
N ASN A 164 -8.79 3.38 -6.86
CA ASN A 164 -9.39 2.19 -6.31
C ASN A 164 -9.68 2.32 -4.80
N ASN A 165 -10.19 1.27 -4.18
CA ASN A 165 -10.62 1.27 -2.78
C ASN A 165 -9.55 0.71 -1.80
N GLY A 166 -8.36 0.33 -2.29
CA GLY A 166 -7.26 -0.18 -1.47
C GLY A 166 -7.26 -1.69 -1.23
N TYR A 167 -8.26 -2.44 -1.71
CA TYR A 167 -8.33 -3.89 -1.49
C TYR A 167 -8.82 -4.71 -2.69
N ASP A 168 -9.33 -4.09 -3.75
CA ASP A 168 -9.74 -4.81 -4.96
C ASP A 168 -9.50 -4.02 -6.27
N LEU A 169 -9.74 -4.67 -7.40
CA LEU A 169 -9.66 -4.12 -8.74
C LEU A 169 -11.01 -4.26 -9.49
N SER A 170 -12.13 -4.29 -8.77
CA SER A 170 -13.48 -4.51 -9.32
C SER A 170 -13.88 -3.51 -10.40
N VAL A 171 -13.23 -2.34 -10.42
CA VAL A 171 -13.41 -1.31 -11.45
C VAL A 171 -12.74 -1.65 -12.79
N LEU A 172 -11.88 -2.67 -12.84
CA LEU A 172 -11.19 -3.10 -14.05
C LEU A 172 -11.90 -4.32 -14.68
N PRO A 173 -11.90 -4.40 -16.03
CA PRO A 173 -12.58 -5.49 -16.75
C PRO A 173 -11.86 -6.84 -16.63
N ASP A 174 -12.64 -7.92 -16.77
CA ASP A 174 -12.16 -9.31 -16.78
C ASP A 174 -11.34 -9.59 -18.05
N ASP A 175 -10.35 -10.50 -17.95
CA ASP A 175 -9.59 -11.05 -19.08
C ASP A 175 -9.07 -10.01 -20.09
N HIS A 176 -8.69 -8.84 -19.59
CA HIS A 176 -8.37 -7.68 -20.42
C HIS A 176 -6.88 -7.36 -20.48
N TYR A 177 -6.15 -7.51 -19.38
CA TYR A 177 -4.78 -7.08 -19.27
C TYR A 177 -3.79 -8.20 -19.60
N THR A 178 -2.64 -7.84 -20.19
CA THR A 178 -1.55 -8.76 -20.48
C THR A 178 -0.60 -8.90 -19.30
N SER A 179 -0.49 -7.84 -18.49
CA SER A 179 0.32 -7.88 -17.27
C SER A 179 -0.15 -6.91 -16.18
N LEU A 180 0.32 -7.17 -14.97
CA LEU A 180 0.22 -6.27 -13.82
C LEU A 180 1.56 -6.28 -13.08
N PHE A 181 1.96 -5.14 -12.52
CA PHE A 181 3.05 -5.11 -11.55
C PHE A 181 2.78 -4.10 -10.43
N THR A 182 3.48 -4.29 -9.31
CA THR A 182 3.54 -3.35 -8.20
C THR A 182 4.94 -3.37 -7.59
N TYR A 183 5.50 -2.19 -7.34
CA TYR A 183 6.80 -2.02 -6.70
C TYR A 183 6.70 -1.14 -5.48
N ASP A 184 7.38 -1.55 -4.40
CA ASP A 184 7.58 -0.77 -3.18
C ASP A 184 6.29 -0.21 -2.56
N SER A 185 5.22 -1.00 -2.65
CA SER A 185 3.89 -0.63 -2.13
C SER A 185 3.24 -1.82 -1.44
N MET A 186 3.14 -2.99 -2.11
CA MET A 186 2.47 -4.17 -1.53
C MET A 186 3.24 -4.76 -0.33
N VAL A 187 4.46 -4.35 -0.10
CA VAL A 187 5.25 -4.66 1.10
C VAL A 187 4.55 -4.14 2.38
N HIS A 188 3.65 -3.18 2.24
CA HIS A 188 2.90 -2.54 3.33
C HIS A 188 1.43 -2.97 3.39
N PHE A 189 0.94 -3.73 2.39
CA PHE A 189 -0.49 -4.08 2.33
C PHE A 189 -0.83 -5.15 3.35
N GLU A 190 -2.02 -5.05 3.91
CA GLU A 190 -2.56 -6.07 4.79
C GLU A 190 -2.72 -7.41 4.05
N LEU A 191 -2.43 -8.52 4.72
CA LEU A 191 -2.40 -9.87 4.12
C LEU A 191 -3.70 -10.24 3.42
N LEU A 192 -4.85 -9.91 4.02
CA LEU A 192 -6.15 -10.25 3.43
C LEU A 192 -6.47 -9.37 2.22
N ASP A 193 -5.98 -8.14 2.17
CA ASP A 193 -6.04 -7.29 0.99
C ASP A 193 -5.16 -7.84 -0.12
N ILE A 194 -3.95 -8.31 0.19
CA ILE A 194 -3.10 -9.02 -0.77
C ILE A 194 -3.83 -10.23 -1.36
N SER A 195 -4.52 -11.02 -0.52
CA SER A 195 -5.32 -12.15 -0.98
C SER A 195 -6.42 -11.74 -1.96
N ASN A 196 -7.07 -10.60 -1.73
CA ASN A 196 -8.07 -10.08 -2.65
C ASN A 196 -7.43 -9.57 -3.95
N TYR A 197 -6.35 -8.80 -3.85
CA TYR A 197 -5.62 -8.34 -5.04
C TYR A 197 -5.12 -9.49 -5.91
N LEU A 198 -4.70 -10.60 -5.34
CA LEU A 198 -4.31 -11.77 -6.12
C LEU A 198 -5.48 -12.38 -6.90
N LYS A 199 -6.67 -12.50 -6.27
CA LYS A 199 -7.89 -12.97 -6.95
C LYS A 199 -8.31 -12.03 -8.08
N GLU A 200 -8.31 -10.73 -7.80
CA GLU A 200 -8.67 -9.70 -8.76
C GLU A 200 -7.66 -9.61 -9.91
N THR A 201 -6.36 -9.71 -9.62
CA THR A 201 -5.33 -9.77 -10.65
C THR A 201 -5.53 -11.00 -11.55
N TYR A 202 -5.86 -12.16 -10.97
CA TYR A 202 -6.20 -13.33 -11.77
C TYR A 202 -7.42 -13.10 -12.66
N ARG A 203 -8.47 -12.44 -12.14
CA ARG A 203 -9.68 -12.12 -12.90
C ARG A 203 -9.39 -11.20 -14.09
N ILE A 204 -8.65 -10.12 -13.87
CA ILE A 204 -8.41 -9.09 -14.90
C ILE A 204 -7.37 -9.49 -15.96
N LEU A 205 -6.44 -10.39 -15.63
CA LEU A 205 -5.43 -10.87 -16.59
C LEU A 205 -6.05 -11.82 -17.61
N ARG A 206 -5.56 -11.75 -18.85
CA ARG A 206 -5.85 -12.76 -19.90
C ARG A 206 -5.18 -14.09 -19.57
N PRO A 207 -5.66 -15.23 -20.11
CA PRO A 207 -4.87 -16.46 -20.11
C PRO A 207 -3.47 -16.22 -20.67
N GLY A 208 -2.44 -16.70 -19.99
CA GLY A 208 -1.04 -16.45 -20.29
C GLY A 208 -0.50 -15.12 -19.75
N GLY A 209 -1.36 -14.24 -19.23
CA GLY A 209 -0.96 -12.99 -18.61
C GLY A 209 -0.14 -13.21 -17.33
N LYS A 210 0.78 -12.29 -17.03
CA LYS A 210 1.70 -12.39 -15.91
C LYS A 210 1.57 -11.23 -14.95
N ALA A 211 1.89 -11.47 -13.69
CA ALA A 211 2.02 -10.38 -12.73
C ALA A 211 3.30 -10.48 -11.92
N LEU A 212 3.90 -9.31 -11.63
CA LEU A 212 5.08 -9.18 -10.79
C LEU A 212 4.74 -8.39 -9.53
N PHE A 213 4.93 -9.02 -8.39
CA PHE A 213 4.63 -8.45 -7.09
C PHE A 213 5.90 -8.29 -6.26
N HIS A 214 6.13 -7.08 -5.77
CA HIS A 214 7.10 -6.80 -4.72
C HIS A 214 6.34 -6.76 -3.39
N HIS A 215 6.53 -7.76 -2.55
CA HIS A 215 5.82 -7.93 -1.29
C HIS A 215 6.77 -8.19 -0.13
N SER A 216 6.30 -8.01 1.08
CA SER A 216 7.06 -8.30 2.30
C SER A 216 7.47 -9.77 2.38
N ASN A 217 8.59 -10.03 3.05
CA ASN A 217 9.00 -11.37 3.49
C ASN A 217 9.24 -11.36 5.02
N ASN A 218 8.43 -10.61 5.76
CA ASN A 218 8.49 -10.47 7.21
C ASN A 218 7.30 -11.20 7.87
N ASP A 219 7.53 -12.39 8.42
CA ASP A 219 6.56 -13.17 9.18
C ASP A 219 6.94 -13.31 10.67
N SER A 220 7.75 -12.38 11.17
CA SER A 220 8.32 -12.43 12.52
C SER A 220 7.28 -12.18 13.62
N ASP A 221 6.31 -11.29 13.42
CA ASP A 221 5.26 -11.00 14.37
C ASP A 221 3.91 -10.72 13.67
N TYR A 222 2.98 -11.67 13.76
CA TYR A 222 1.63 -11.52 13.20
C TYR A 222 0.73 -10.52 13.92
N LYS A 223 1.18 -9.93 15.02
CA LYS A 223 0.45 -8.92 15.80
C LYS A 223 0.97 -7.51 15.55
N ALA A 224 2.14 -7.39 14.93
CA ALA A 224 2.68 -6.08 14.64
C ALA A 224 1.73 -5.28 13.75
N SER A 225 1.42 -4.07 14.16
CA SER A 225 0.71 -3.10 13.33
C SER A 225 1.67 -2.51 12.29
N TYR A 226 1.13 -1.73 11.36
CA TYR A 226 1.92 -0.98 10.39
C TYR A 226 3.03 -0.16 11.06
N ASP A 227 2.72 0.54 12.16
CA ASP A 227 3.66 1.41 12.87
C ASP A 227 4.71 0.64 13.69
N ASP A 228 4.40 -0.60 14.12
CA ASP A 228 5.28 -1.41 14.97
C ASP A 228 6.17 -2.36 14.17
N ALA A 229 5.81 -2.64 12.93
CA ALA A 229 6.54 -3.56 12.08
C ALA A 229 7.85 -2.93 11.55
N VAL A 230 8.88 -3.75 11.40
CA VAL A 230 10.15 -3.33 10.81
C VAL A 230 9.91 -2.74 9.43
N GLU A 231 10.36 -1.50 9.21
CA GLU A 231 10.18 -0.77 7.95
C GLU A 231 8.70 -0.77 7.47
N SER A 232 7.75 -0.82 8.40
CA SER A 232 6.32 -0.95 8.14
C SER A 232 5.94 -2.12 7.21
N ARG A 233 6.74 -3.21 7.23
CA ARG A 233 6.48 -4.40 6.42
C ARG A 233 5.32 -5.20 7.00
N SER A 234 4.32 -5.46 6.17
CA SER A 234 3.18 -6.29 6.55
C SER A 234 3.60 -7.73 6.87
N PHE A 235 2.78 -8.41 7.69
CA PHE A 235 2.97 -9.83 7.97
C PHE A 235 2.75 -10.65 6.71
N MET A 236 3.84 -11.09 6.10
CA MET A 236 3.85 -11.89 4.88
C MET A 236 5.16 -12.67 4.78
N SER A 237 5.14 -13.81 4.11
CA SER A 237 6.36 -14.48 3.69
C SER A 237 6.25 -14.99 2.27
N LYS A 238 7.40 -15.33 1.67
CA LYS A 238 7.49 -16.00 0.37
C LYS A 238 6.51 -17.18 0.28
N SER A 239 6.43 -18.02 1.33
CA SER A 239 5.58 -19.21 1.36
C SER A 239 4.09 -18.87 1.49
N ILE A 240 3.74 -17.88 2.31
CA ILE A 240 2.35 -17.41 2.45
C ILE A 240 1.88 -16.83 1.13
N PHE A 241 2.68 -15.97 0.51
CA PHE A 241 2.34 -15.38 -0.79
C PHE A 241 2.15 -16.45 -1.86
N ALA A 242 3.06 -17.43 -1.95
CA ALA A 242 2.94 -18.53 -2.89
C ALA A 242 1.64 -19.35 -2.68
N TYR A 243 1.28 -19.60 -1.43
CA TYR A 243 0.02 -20.27 -1.11
C TYR A 243 -1.19 -19.45 -1.56
N LEU A 244 -1.22 -18.15 -1.28
CA LEU A 244 -2.32 -17.27 -1.67
C LEU A 244 -2.43 -17.15 -3.20
N ALA A 245 -1.31 -17.01 -3.91
CA ALA A 245 -1.25 -16.96 -5.36
C ALA A 245 -1.77 -18.26 -6.01
N TYR A 246 -1.33 -19.41 -5.48
CA TYR A 246 -1.85 -20.70 -5.91
C TYR A 246 -3.36 -20.84 -5.69
N ARG A 247 -3.86 -20.38 -4.52
CA ARG A 247 -5.30 -20.40 -4.21
C ARG A 247 -6.11 -19.46 -5.09
N ALA A 248 -5.51 -18.39 -5.58
CA ALA A 248 -6.12 -17.48 -6.57
C ALA A 248 -6.14 -18.08 -8.00
N GLY A 249 -5.37 -19.13 -8.27
CA GLY A 249 -5.32 -19.82 -9.56
C GLY A 249 -4.01 -19.64 -10.34
N PHE A 250 -3.05 -18.92 -9.79
CA PHE A 250 -1.76 -18.68 -10.44
C PHE A 250 -0.80 -19.86 -10.34
N GLU A 251 0.07 -19.99 -11.34
CA GLU A 251 1.34 -20.69 -11.20
C GLU A 251 2.45 -19.71 -10.86
N ILE A 252 3.33 -20.08 -9.92
CA ILE A 252 4.55 -19.32 -9.60
C ILE A 252 5.60 -19.64 -10.65
N GLU A 253 6.03 -18.64 -11.42
CA GLU A 253 7.17 -18.79 -12.32
C GLU A 253 8.49 -18.61 -11.59
N GLU A 254 8.58 -17.64 -10.71
CA GLU A 254 9.80 -17.35 -9.96
C GLU A 254 9.51 -16.57 -8.67
N GLN A 255 10.31 -16.81 -7.64
CA GLN A 255 10.35 -16.03 -6.41
C GLN A 255 11.80 -15.74 -6.01
N ARG A 256 12.11 -14.47 -5.80
CA ARG A 256 13.43 -13.98 -5.36
C ARG A 256 13.28 -13.20 -4.07
N ILE A 257 13.90 -13.68 -3.00
CA ILE A 257 14.06 -12.90 -1.78
C ILE A 257 15.09 -11.81 -2.07
N VAL A 258 14.82 -10.61 -1.60
CA VAL A 258 15.68 -9.45 -1.80
C VAL A 258 15.88 -8.69 -0.49
N ASP A 259 17.06 -8.11 -0.36
CA ASP A 259 17.38 -7.20 0.73
C ASP A 259 16.79 -5.81 0.42
N TRP A 260 16.30 -5.15 1.44
CA TRP A 260 15.97 -3.74 1.38
C TRP A 260 16.83 -3.00 2.41
N VAL A 261 16.27 -2.38 3.44
CA VAL A 261 17.06 -1.85 4.57
C VAL A 261 17.60 -3.00 5.44
N GLU A 262 16.77 -4.04 5.62
CA GLU A 262 17.14 -5.26 6.34
C GLU A 262 17.35 -6.42 5.36
N PRO A 263 18.23 -7.38 5.71
CA PRO A 263 18.43 -8.59 4.88
C PRO A 263 17.16 -9.40 4.74
N GLU A 264 16.90 -9.91 3.53
CA GLU A 264 15.84 -10.87 3.21
C GLU A 264 14.42 -10.41 3.56
N ILE A 265 14.21 -9.10 3.79
CA ILE A 265 12.95 -8.56 4.29
C ILE A 265 11.84 -8.51 3.23
N ASP A 266 12.19 -8.52 1.95
CA ASP A 266 11.26 -8.43 0.84
C ASP A 266 11.37 -9.61 -0.13
N CYS A 267 10.36 -9.81 -0.96
CA CYS A 267 10.36 -10.82 -2.01
C CYS A 267 9.72 -10.27 -3.29
N LEU A 268 10.31 -10.64 -4.42
CA LEU A 268 9.73 -10.46 -5.75
C LEU A 268 9.14 -11.78 -6.21
N THR A 269 7.87 -11.78 -6.56
CA THR A 269 7.17 -12.97 -7.07
C THR A 269 6.57 -12.71 -8.44
N LEU A 270 7.02 -13.49 -9.44
CA LEU A 270 6.45 -13.52 -10.78
C LEU A 270 5.49 -14.69 -10.89
N VAL A 271 4.26 -14.41 -11.28
CA VAL A 271 3.19 -15.39 -11.47
C VAL A 271 2.63 -15.36 -12.87
N VAL A 272 1.99 -16.46 -13.30
CA VAL A 272 1.30 -16.56 -14.58
C VAL A 272 -0.09 -17.16 -14.41
N LYS A 273 -1.09 -16.57 -15.11
CA LYS A 273 -2.43 -17.13 -15.29
C LYS A 273 -2.39 -18.16 -16.44
N ARG A 274 -2.64 -19.43 -16.14
CA ARG A 274 -2.74 -20.51 -17.15
C ARG A 274 -4.12 -20.59 -17.76
#